data_7e56bd6c50605527ecab84e40bdc4b34
#
_entry.id   7e56bd6c50605527ecab84e40bdc4b34
#
_cell.length_a   1.000
_cell.length_b   1.000
_cell.length_c   1.000
_cell.angle_alpha   90.00
_cell.angle_beta   90.00
_cell.angle_gamma   90.00
#
_symmetry.space_group_name_H-M   'P 1'
#
loop_
_entity.id
_entity.type
_entity.pdbx_description
1 polymer ?
#
loop_
_entity_poly.entity_id
_entity_poly.type
_entity_poly.pdbx_seq_one_letter_code
_entity_poly.pdbx_strand_id
1 'polypeptide(L)'
;MKKLSEILILICLIFLNPVIVNSAEILQIKNSNTILVGDQNRNLTIRLFCVDVHENDELEATNLLKSEFPRGSKVKIKPFGFKENILLAKVFNIKGTKEMTELLVSKDLTSEICPS
;
A
#
# COMPACT_ATOMS: atom_id res chain seq x y z
N MET A 1 -39.56 -11.30 22.40
CA MET A 1 -38.27 -11.09 23.07
C MET A 1 -37.11 -11.78 22.41
N LYS A 2 -37.33 -12.89 21.66
CA LYS A 2 -36.23 -13.51 20.87
C LYS A 2 -35.67 -12.60 19.79
N LYS A 3 -36.47 -11.69 19.22
CA LYS A 3 -36.04 -10.77 18.18
C LYS A 3 -35.03 -9.71 18.66
N LEU A 4 -35.11 -9.30 19.91
CA LEU A 4 -34.20 -8.30 20.47
C LEU A 4 -32.81 -8.88 20.72
N SER A 5 -32.72 -10.16 21.16
CA SER A 5 -31.42 -10.79 21.35
C SER A 5 -30.75 -11.14 20.02
N GLU A 6 -31.53 -11.46 18.98
CA GLU A 6 -31.00 -11.69 17.64
C GLU A 6 -30.43 -10.41 17.01
N ILE A 7 -31.12 -9.29 17.19
CA ILE A 7 -30.64 -7.98 16.70
C ILE A 7 -29.38 -7.56 17.46
N LEU A 8 -29.32 -7.82 18.77
CA LEU A 8 -28.12 -7.51 19.56
C LEU A 8 -26.92 -8.35 19.15
N ILE A 9 -27.10 -9.62 18.85
CA ILE A 9 -26.08 -10.52 18.38
C ILE A 9 -25.59 -10.07 16.99
N LEU A 10 -26.48 -9.64 16.12
CA LEU A 10 -26.13 -9.12 14.81
C LEU A 10 -25.29 -7.84 14.89
N ILE A 11 -25.67 -6.93 15.78
CA ILE A 11 -24.93 -5.69 16.02
C ILE A 11 -23.53 -5.99 16.59
N CYS A 12 -23.44 -6.93 17.54
CA CYS A 12 -22.16 -7.36 18.09
C CYS A 12 -21.27 -8.01 17.04
N LEU A 13 -21.82 -8.77 16.09
CA LEU A 13 -21.06 -9.37 15.00
C LEU A 13 -20.52 -8.31 14.03
N ILE A 14 -21.26 -7.23 13.81
CA ILE A 14 -20.82 -6.11 12.98
C ILE A 14 -19.67 -5.36 13.66
N PHE A 15 -19.73 -5.17 14.98
CA PHE A 15 -18.68 -4.49 15.74
C PHE A 15 -17.46 -5.38 15.98
N LEU A 16 -17.64 -6.70 16.02
CA LEU A 16 -16.56 -7.65 16.24
C LEU A 16 -15.86 -8.06 14.95
N ASN A 17 -16.45 -7.76 13.82
CA ASN A 17 -15.74 -7.89 12.55
C ASN A 17 -14.62 -6.87 12.55
N PRO A 18 -13.35 -7.31 12.56
CA PRO A 18 -12.28 -6.37 12.36
C PRO A 18 -12.39 -5.88 10.92
N VAL A 19 -13.11 -4.81 10.77
CA VAL A 19 -13.08 -4.07 9.52
C VAL A 19 -11.73 -3.39 9.53
N ILE A 20 -10.70 -4.16 9.23
CA ILE A 20 -9.44 -3.57 8.89
C ILE A 20 -9.61 -3.03 7.49
N VAL A 21 -10.30 -1.92 7.42
CA VAL A 21 -10.32 -1.16 6.18
C VAL A 21 -9.10 -0.27 6.21
N ASN A 22 -7.94 -0.88 6.07
CA ASN A 22 -6.75 -0.13 5.77
C ASN A 22 -6.60 -0.09 4.26
N SER A 23 -7.65 0.36 3.58
CA SER A 23 -7.54 0.70 2.18
C SER A 23 -7.08 2.15 2.10
N ALA A 24 -5.78 2.34 1.99
CA ALA A 24 -5.24 3.60 1.57
C ALA A 24 -5.50 3.77 0.08
N GLU A 25 -5.41 5.01 -0.39
CA GLU A 25 -5.64 5.35 -1.79
C GLU A 25 -4.39 6.00 -2.36
N ILE A 26 -3.99 5.61 -3.56
CA ILE A 26 -2.88 6.25 -4.26
C ILE A 26 -3.27 7.67 -4.63
N LEU A 27 -2.54 8.65 -4.13
CA LEU A 27 -2.71 10.05 -4.50
C LEU A 27 -1.71 10.47 -5.57
N GLN A 28 -0.47 10.01 -5.46
CA GLN A 28 0.58 10.36 -6.41
C GLN A 28 1.74 9.36 -6.30
N ILE A 29 2.24 8.92 -7.44
CA ILE A 29 3.52 8.24 -7.53
C ILE A 29 4.56 9.33 -7.82
N LYS A 30 5.37 9.68 -6.84
CA LYS A 30 6.35 10.76 -7.01
C LYS A 30 7.55 10.31 -7.83
N ASN A 31 8.04 9.12 -7.54
CA ASN A 31 9.13 8.50 -8.27
C ASN A 31 9.09 6.98 -8.02
N SER A 32 10.13 6.26 -8.45
CA SER A 32 10.16 4.81 -8.36
C SER A 32 10.15 4.24 -6.95
N ASN A 33 10.44 5.05 -5.93
CA ASN A 33 10.50 4.56 -4.56
C ASN A 33 9.69 5.39 -3.57
N THR A 34 9.02 6.46 -4.02
CA THR A 34 8.30 7.37 -3.13
C THR A 34 6.88 7.59 -3.62
N ILE A 35 5.91 7.36 -2.75
CA ILE A 35 4.49 7.38 -3.08
C ILE A 35 3.76 8.20 -2.03
N LEU A 36 2.80 8.99 -2.48
CA LEU A 36 1.87 9.69 -1.60
C LEU A 36 0.55 8.93 -1.57
N VAL A 37 0.10 8.57 -0.39
CA VAL A 37 -1.19 7.88 -0.21
C VAL A 37 -2.07 8.65 0.74
N GLY A 38 -3.38 8.53 0.55
CA GLY A 38 -4.39 9.07 1.45
C GLY A 38 -4.94 7.96 2.32
N ASP A 39 -5.00 8.20 3.62
CA ASP A 39 -5.54 7.27 4.60
C ASP A 39 -6.30 8.06 5.65
N GLN A 40 -7.62 7.88 5.69
CA GLN A 40 -8.50 8.49 6.70
C GLN A 40 -8.22 9.98 6.96
N ASN A 41 -8.33 10.81 5.94
CA ASN A 41 -8.09 12.26 6.02
C ASN A 41 -6.64 12.66 6.30
N ARG A 42 -5.71 11.71 6.18
CA ARG A 42 -4.29 11.98 6.29
C ARG A 42 -3.59 11.67 4.97
N ASN A 43 -2.55 12.41 4.71
CA ASN A 43 -1.63 12.10 3.61
C ASN A 43 -0.38 11.49 4.20
N LEU A 44 0.00 10.33 3.69
CA LEU A 44 1.21 9.63 4.13
C LEU A 44 2.19 9.55 2.96
N THR A 45 3.44 9.92 3.23
CA THR A 45 4.52 9.68 2.29
C THR A 45 5.11 8.31 2.60
N ILE A 46 5.11 7.44 1.59
CA ILE A 46 5.63 6.09 1.70
C ILE A 46 6.88 5.97 0.87
N ARG A 47 7.94 5.44 1.47
CA ARG A 47 9.10 4.98 0.73
C ARG A 47 9.01 3.46 0.61
N LEU A 48 9.08 2.97 -0.61
CA LEU A 48 9.02 1.53 -0.86
C LEU A 48 10.21 0.83 -0.21
N PHE A 49 9.91 -0.19 0.58
CA PHE A 49 10.92 -0.97 1.28
C PHE A 49 11.67 -1.87 0.30
N CYS A 50 12.99 -1.88 0.40
CA CYS A 50 13.86 -2.73 -0.41
C CYS A 50 13.91 -2.37 -1.89
N VAL A 51 13.63 -1.13 -2.25
CA VAL A 51 13.70 -0.68 -3.64
C VAL A 51 14.90 0.23 -3.84
N ASP A 52 15.74 -0.12 -4.80
CA ASP A 52 16.81 0.73 -5.26
C ASP A 52 16.84 0.66 -6.78
N VAL A 53 16.29 1.67 -7.42
CA VAL A 53 16.19 1.75 -8.86
C VAL A 53 17.36 2.53 -9.42
N HIS A 54 18.02 1.98 -10.43
CA HIS A 54 19.10 2.66 -11.09
C HIS A 54 18.58 3.92 -11.79
N GLU A 55 19.39 4.97 -11.80
CA GLU A 55 19.02 6.26 -12.36
C GLU A 55 18.52 6.16 -13.80
N ASN A 56 19.12 5.29 -14.60
CA ASN A 56 18.74 5.07 -15.99
C ASN A 56 17.35 4.42 -16.13
N ASP A 57 16.89 3.71 -15.11
CA ASP A 57 15.61 2.99 -15.11
C ASP A 57 14.50 3.74 -14.37
N GLU A 58 14.81 4.90 -13.83
CA GLU A 58 13.91 5.66 -12.97
C GLU A 58 12.58 6.02 -13.68
N LEU A 59 12.66 6.52 -14.90
CA LEU A 59 11.48 6.92 -15.64
C LEU A 59 10.60 5.71 -15.98
N GLU A 60 11.21 4.63 -16.43
CA GLU A 60 10.49 3.40 -16.75
C GLU A 60 9.83 2.81 -15.52
N ALA A 61 10.53 2.75 -14.40
CA ALA A 61 10.00 2.25 -13.14
C ALA A 61 8.84 3.11 -12.64
N THR A 62 8.98 4.42 -12.69
CA THR A 62 7.92 5.34 -12.28
C THR A 62 6.68 5.17 -13.15
N ASN A 63 6.85 5.07 -14.45
CA ASN A 63 5.74 4.89 -15.39
C ASN A 63 5.05 3.53 -15.19
N LEU A 64 5.82 2.49 -14.90
CA LEU A 64 5.23 1.17 -14.60
C LEU A 64 4.36 1.25 -13.35
N LEU A 65 4.84 1.87 -12.28
CA LEU A 65 4.05 2.03 -11.06
C LEU A 65 2.78 2.84 -11.33
N LYS A 66 2.88 3.92 -12.11
CA LYS A 66 1.70 4.73 -12.44
C LYS A 66 0.67 3.96 -13.26
N SER A 67 1.11 3.07 -14.14
CA SER A 67 0.19 2.29 -14.96
C SER A 67 -0.49 1.18 -14.17
N GLU A 68 0.21 0.53 -13.26
CA GLU A 68 -0.33 -0.57 -12.46
C GLU A 68 -1.08 -0.08 -11.22
N PHE A 69 -0.70 1.07 -10.70
CA PHE A 69 -1.32 1.68 -9.52
C PHE A 69 -1.71 3.14 -9.83
N PRO A 70 -2.70 3.34 -10.70
CA PRO A 70 -3.09 4.71 -11.04
C PRO A 70 -3.69 5.44 -9.85
N ARG A 71 -3.72 6.77 -9.94
CA ARG A 71 -4.31 7.60 -8.91
C ARG A 71 -5.73 7.14 -8.61
N GLY A 72 -6.07 7.05 -7.34
CA GLY A 72 -7.35 6.56 -6.88
C GLY A 72 -7.40 5.07 -6.62
N SER A 73 -6.34 4.33 -6.98
CA SER A 73 -6.28 2.89 -6.69
C SER A 73 -6.28 2.65 -5.19
N LYS A 74 -7.09 1.70 -4.74
CA LYS A 74 -7.08 1.26 -3.35
C LYS A 74 -5.94 0.28 -3.15
N VAL A 75 -5.19 0.46 -2.07
CA VAL A 75 -4.01 -0.35 -1.77
C VAL A 75 -3.99 -0.76 -0.31
N LYS A 76 -3.30 -1.86 -0.03
CA LYS A 76 -2.96 -2.29 1.31
C LYS A 76 -1.50 -1.98 1.57
N ILE A 77 -1.20 -1.54 2.77
CA ILE A 77 0.14 -1.12 3.15
C ILE A 77 0.64 -2.04 4.27
N LYS A 78 1.83 -2.60 4.08
CA LYS A 78 2.52 -3.36 5.10
C LYS A 78 3.67 -2.51 5.63
N PRO A 79 3.52 -1.88 6.81
CA PRO A 79 4.55 -0.99 7.34
C PRO A 79 5.72 -1.75 7.94
N PHE A 80 6.91 -1.18 7.80
CA PHE A 80 8.14 -1.70 8.41
C PHE A 80 8.75 -0.72 9.41
N GLY A 81 8.37 0.55 9.36
CA GLY A 81 8.85 1.55 10.29
C GLY A 81 8.74 2.96 9.74
N PHE A 82 8.97 3.93 10.60
CA PHE A 82 9.02 5.34 10.22
C PHE A 82 10.46 5.84 10.31
N LYS A 83 10.81 6.67 9.34
CA LYS A 83 12.08 7.41 9.36
C LYS A 83 11.77 8.84 8.93
N GLU A 84 11.90 9.79 9.86
CA GLU A 84 11.68 11.22 9.59
C GLU A 84 10.31 11.51 8.96
N ASN A 85 9.24 10.96 9.54
CA ASN A 85 7.85 11.11 9.07
C ASN A 85 7.55 10.43 7.73
N ILE A 86 8.48 9.63 7.23
CA ILE A 86 8.28 8.82 6.04
C ILE A 86 8.08 7.37 6.48
N LEU A 87 7.00 6.77 5.99
CA LEU A 87 6.68 5.38 6.30
C LEU A 87 7.43 4.47 5.33
N LEU A 88 8.26 3.58 5.86
CA LEU A 88 8.87 2.51 5.08
C LEU A 88 7.87 1.37 4.99
N ALA A 89 7.47 0.99 3.79
CA ALA A 89 6.40 0.01 3.64
C ALA A 89 6.45 -0.71 2.30
N LYS A 90 5.78 -1.86 2.26
CA LYS A 90 5.41 -2.52 1.02
C LYS A 90 3.97 -2.16 0.68
N VAL A 91 3.67 -2.00 -0.59
CA VAL A 91 2.36 -1.59 -1.08
C VAL A 91 1.81 -2.67 -2.00
N PHE A 92 0.63 -3.17 -1.64
CA PHE A 92 -0.08 -4.22 -2.37
C PHE A 92 -1.37 -3.68 -2.96
N ASN A 93 -1.82 -4.26 -4.06
CA ASN A 93 -3.20 -4.04 -4.49
C ASN A 93 -4.17 -4.68 -3.49
N ILE A 94 -5.46 -4.35 -3.59
CA ILE A 94 -6.46 -4.82 -2.63
C ILE A 94 -6.54 -6.35 -2.59
N LYS A 95 -6.37 -7.00 -3.74
CA LYS A 95 -6.42 -8.46 -3.83
C LYS A 95 -5.17 -9.13 -3.27
N GLY A 96 -4.10 -8.38 -3.04
CA GLY A 96 -2.83 -8.92 -2.56
C GLY A 96 -2.06 -9.70 -3.62
N THR A 97 -2.44 -9.59 -4.90
CA THR A 97 -1.83 -10.31 -6.00
C THR A 97 -0.66 -9.58 -6.64
N LYS A 98 -0.58 -8.28 -6.43
CA LYS A 98 0.50 -7.44 -6.95
C LYS A 98 1.10 -6.62 -5.81
N GLU A 99 2.42 -6.61 -5.73
CA GLU A 99 3.17 -5.80 -4.79
C GLU A 99 4.19 -4.97 -5.58
N MET A 100 4.34 -3.70 -5.22
CA MET A 100 5.12 -2.75 -6.01
C MET A 100 6.59 -3.13 -6.16
N THR A 101 7.24 -3.57 -5.06
CA THR A 101 8.64 -3.97 -5.11
C THR A 101 8.83 -5.20 -6.00
N GLU A 102 7.98 -6.21 -5.83
CA GLU A 102 8.03 -7.41 -6.66
C GLU A 102 7.79 -7.11 -8.13
N LEU A 103 6.90 -6.16 -8.41
CA LEU A 103 6.62 -5.73 -9.77
C LEU A 103 7.87 -5.14 -10.42
N LEU A 104 8.59 -4.28 -9.71
CA LEU A 104 9.83 -3.69 -10.20
C LEU A 104 10.93 -4.74 -10.38
N VAL A 105 11.05 -5.67 -9.45
CA VAL A 105 12.02 -6.76 -9.53
C VAL A 105 11.73 -7.66 -10.75
N SER A 106 10.45 -7.95 -10.99
CA SER A 106 10.04 -8.81 -12.11
C SER A 106 10.37 -8.23 -13.47
N LYS A 107 10.52 -6.90 -13.55
CA LYS A 107 10.88 -6.19 -14.78
C LYS A 107 12.36 -5.80 -14.81
N ASP A 108 13.17 -6.34 -13.91
CA ASP A 108 14.60 -6.03 -13.78
C ASP A 108 14.90 -4.54 -13.60
N LEU A 109 13.95 -3.81 -13.01
CA LEU A 109 14.10 -2.37 -12.77
C LEU A 109 14.75 -2.04 -11.44
N THR A 110 14.81 -2.99 -10.55
CA THR A 110 15.48 -2.85 -9.26
C THR A 110 16.02 -4.19 -8.81
N SER A 111 17.06 -4.15 -8.01
CA SER A 111 17.49 -5.30 -7.23
C SER A 111 16.92 -5.17 -5.82
N GLU A 112 16.42 -6.26 -5.27
CA GLU A 112 15.88 -6.26 -3.93
C GLU A 112 17.02 -6.22 -2.92
N ILE A 113 17.19 -5.06 -2.26
CA ILE A 113 18.19 -4.88 -1.22
C ILE A 113 17.46 -4.93 0.12
N CYS A 114 17.02 -6.11 0.51
CA CYS A 114 16.45 -6.30 1.84
C CYS A 114 17.51 -6.84 2.77
N PRO A 115 17.72 -6.22 3.95
CA PRO A 115 18.49 -6.89 4.98
C PRO A 115 17.70 -8.13 5.40
N SER A 116 18.28 -9.27 5.20
CA SER A 116 17.71 -10.55 5.60
C SER A 116 17.67 -10.68 7.11
#